data_78fd240cd585400fea011a6cf5f71e4b
#
_entry.id   78fd240cd585400fea011a6cf5f71e4b
#
_cell.length_a   1.000
_cell.length_b   1.000
_cell.length_c   1.000
_cell.angle_alpha   90.00
_cell.angle_beta   90.00
_cell.angle_gamma   90.00
#
_symmetry.space_group_name_H-M   'P 1'
#
loop_
_entity.id
_entity.type
_entity.pdbx_description
1 polymer ?
#
loop_
_entity_poly.entity_id
_entity_poly.type
_entity_poly.pdbx_seq_one_letter_code
_entity_poly.pdbx_strand_id
1 'polypeptide(L)'
;MSVTQLTCPQCSSEFVKRVRKKGFKERLLGRFYFYRFRCQICRFSFHRLQWGVRYPALPEDRREYERLAMNLPMSFVGKNIEGTGIVSDISINGCAFVTEVQLTEKSVVRLALRISDELQPVDIEAAVVRHVRQGHVGIEFLRVQEEERQRLQLFIRGLRRK
;
A
#
# COMPACT_ATOMS: atom_id res chain seq x y z
N MET A 1 6.38 26.15 -10.21
CA MET A 1 7.53 25.22 -9.98
C MET A 1 7.00 23.82 -10.17
N SER A 2 7.35 23.16 -11.28
CA SER A 2 6.85 21.82 -11.61
C SER A 2 7.36 20.82 -10.56
N VAL A 3 6.45 20.24 -9.79
CA VAL A 3 6.75 19.10 -8.93
C VAL A 3 7.16 17.96 -9.86
N THR A 4 8.43 17.71 -9.98
CA THR A 4 8.96 16.62 -10.81
C THR A 4 8.40 15.32 -10.25
N GLN A 5 7.45 14.72 -10.95
CA GLN A 5 6.81 13.48 -10.56
C GLN A 5 7.89 12.40 -10.39
N LEU A 6 8.01 11.89 -9.19
CA LEU A 6 9.06 10.93 -8.83
C LEU A 6 8.65 9.54 -9.31
N THR A 7 9.29 9.07 -10.39
CA THR A 7 9.06 7.74 -10.95
C THR A 7 10.23 6.78 -10.68
N CYS A 8 9.94 5.50 -10.66
CA CYS A 8 10.95 4.46 -10.51
C CYS A 8 11.79 4.35 -11.80
N PRO A 9 13.13 4.42 -11.72
CA PRO A 9 13.98 4.31 -12.92
C PRO A 9 13.99 2.90 -13.53
N GLN A 10 13.54 1.87 -12.81
CA GLN A 10 13.54 0.51 -13.29
C GLN A 10 12.23 0.09 -13.97
N CYS A 11 11.07 0.51 -13.43
CA CYS A 11 9.76 0.09 -13.96
C CYS A 11 8.82 1.27 -14.27
N SER A 12 9.33 2.49 -14.24
CA SER A 12 8.61 3.74 -14.53
C SER A 12 7.34 3.98 -13.68
N SER A 13 7.11 3.17 -12.64
CA SER A 13 5.97 3.32 -11.75
C SER A 13 6.06 4.60 -10.92
N GLU A 14 4.95 5.29 -10.75
CA GLU A 14 4.80 6.45 -9.86
C GLU A 14 4.71 6.07 -8.36
N PHE A 15 4.44 4.79 -8.06
CA PHE A 15 4.33 4.29 -6.70
C PHE A 15 5.70 4.14 -6.04
N VAL A 16 6.25 5.27 -5.65
CA VAL A 16 7.57 5.37 -5.01
C VAL A 16 7.42 5.95 -3.61
N LYS A 17 7.96 5.26 -2.61
CA LYS A 17 8.00 5.79 -1.24
C LYS A 17 9.42 6.05 -0.76
N ARG A 18 9.57 7.07 0.09
CA ARG A 18 10.83 7.33 0.77
C ARG A 18 11.13 6.23 1.78
N VAL A 19 12.40 5.79 1.82
CA VAL A 19 12.87 4.81 2.80
C VAL A 19 13.64 5.54 3.90
N ARG A 20 13.53 5.03 5.14
CA ARG A 20 14.26 5.56 6.29
C ARG A 20 15.76 5.51 6.07
N LYS A 21 16.45 6.55 6.53
CA LYS A 21 17.91 6.63 6.52
C LYS A 21 18.48 5.59 7.50
N LYS A 22 19.28 4.66 7.00
CA LYS A 22 20.06 3.73 7.80
C LYS A 22 21.52 4.13 7.77
N GLY A 23 22.04 4.61 8.92
CA GLY A 23 23.46 4.91 9.09
C GLY A 23 23.86 6.38 8.93
N PHE A 24 25.10 6.68 9.35
CA PHE A 24 25.66 8.03 9.40
C PHE A 24 25.83 8.66 8.00
N LYS A 25 26.25 7.87 7.01
CA LYS A 25 26.43 8.32 5.62
C LYS A 25 25.12 8.84 5.00
N GLU A 26 23.99 8.14 5.25
CA GLU A 26 22.70 8.56 4.73
C GLU A 26 22.11 9.78 5.48
N ARG A 27 22.53 10.02 6.74
CA ARG A 27 22.19 11.24 7.46
C ARG A 27 22.93 12.44 6.85
N LEU A 28 24.20 12.28 6.49
CA LEU A 28 24.99 13.32 5.84
C LEU A 28 24.44 13.64 4.43
N LEU A 29 24.15 12.64 3.61
CA LEU A 29 23.54 12.82 2.29
C LEU A 29 22.19 13.56 2.36
N GLY A 30 21.41 13.33 3.42
CA GLY A 30 20.16 14.03 3.61
C GLY A 30 20.30 15.53 3.92
N ARG A 31 21.48 15.99 4.36
CA ARG A 31 21.80 17.41 4.51
C ARG A 31 21.90 18.11 3.15
N PHE A 32 22.29 17.36 2.11
CA PHE A 32 22.37 17.80 0.71
C PHE A 32 21.13 17.43 -0.11
N TYR A 33 19.97 17.22 0.53
CA TYR A 33 18.71 16.89 -0.13
C TYR A 33 18.74 15.58 -0.94
N PHE A 34 19.72 14.69 -0.72
CA PHE A 34 19.72 13.34 -1.26
C PHE A 34 18.92 12.39 -0.38
N TYR A 35 17.87 11.84 -0.94
CA TYR A 35 16.98 10.91 -0.25
C TYR A 35 16.95 9.56 -0.94
N ARG A 36 16.82 8.50 -0.13
CA ARG A 36 16.63 7.15 -0.61
C ARG A 36 15.15 6.87 -0.79
N PHE A 37 14.81 6.37 -1.97
CA PHE A 37 13.46 5.96 -2.34
C PHE A 37 13.44 4.48 -2.67
N ARG A 38 12.26 3.87 -2.55
CA ARG A 38 12.01 2.50 -2.93
C ARG A 38 10.71 2.42 -3.72
N CYS A 39 10.75 1.79 -4.87
CA CYS A 39 9.55 1.49 -5.63
C CYS A 39 8.67 0.49 -4.87
N GLN A 40 7.37 0.78 -4.81
CA GLN A 40 6.40 -0.10 -4.18
C GLN A 40 5.98 -1.25 -5.08
N ILE A 41 6.26 -1.20 -6.38
CA ILE A 41 5.97 -2.28 -7.34
C ILE A 41 7.15 -3.27 -7.43
N CYS A 42 8.27 -2.84 -8.02
CA CYS A 42 9.43 -3.71 -8.27
C CYS A 42 10.42 -3.81 -7.10
N ARG A 43 10.22 -3.02 -6.02
CA ARG A 43 11.08 -2.93 -4.82
C ARG A 43 12.49 -2.38 -5.07
N PHE A 44 12.79 -1.90 -6.27
CA PHE A 44 14.06 -1.25 -6.56
C PHE A 44 14.28 -0.04 -5.67
N SER A 45 15.50 0.10 -5.11
CA SER A 45 15.88 1.23 -4.24
C SER A 45 16.86 2.13 -4.97
N PHE A 46 16.60 3.43 -4.97
CA PHE A 46 17.44 4.42 -5.64
C PHE A 46 17.53 5.71 -4.82
N HIS A 47 18.51 6.55 -5.17
CA HIS A 47 18.68 7.85 -4.55
C HIS A 47 18.28 8.94 -5.53
N ARG A 48 17.63 9.99 -5.03
CA ARG A 48 17.27 11.16 -5.82
C ARG A 48 17.51 12.44 -5.05
N LEU A 49 18.05 13.43 -5.74
CA LEU A 49 18.16 14.79 -5.24
C LEU A 49 16.75 15.43 -5.26
N GLN A 50 16.33 15.97 -4.13
CA GLN A 50 15.04 16.69 -3.96
C GLN A 50 15.36 18.07 -3.36
N TRP A 51 15.90 18.95 -4.19
CA TRP A 51 16.33 20.29 -3.76
C TRP A 51 15.16 21.06 -3.12
N GLY A 52 15.41 21.67 -1.97
CA GLY A 52 14.41 22.48 -1.26
C GLY A 52 13.34 21.69 -0.50
N VAL A 53 13.25 20.38 -0.66
CA VAL A 53 12.26 19.54 0.03
C VAL A 53 12.86 18.92 1.29
N ARG A 54 12.35 19.31 2.47
CA ARG A 54 12.72 18.67 3.75
C ARG A 54 11.61 17.71 4.16
N TYR A 55 11.95 16.45 4.23
CA TYR A 55 11.01 15.42 4.68
C TYR A 55 11.14 15.21 6.20
N PRO A 56 10.03 15.09 6.95
CA PRO A 56 10.05 14.74 8.36
C PRO A 56 10.67 13.35 8.58
N ALA A 57 11.10 13.07 9.81
CA ALA A 57 11.56 11.74 10.18
C ALA A 57 10.43 10.72 9.99
N LEU A 58 10.76 9.56 9.40
CA LEU A 58 9.80 8.46 9.30
C LEU A 58 9.72 7.75 10.66
N PRO A 59 8.52 7.41 11.15
CA PRO A 59 8.37 6.61 12.36
C PRO A 59 9.07 5.25 12.26
N GLU A 60 9.37 4.65 13.41
CA GLU A 60 10.30 3.53 13.53
C GLU A 60 9.71 2.16 13.20
N ASP A 61 8.39 2.05 13.07
CA ASP A 61 7.75 0.77 13.12
C ASP A 61 7.58 0.05 11.78
N ARG A 62 8.06 -1.20 11.75
CA ARG A 62 7.93 -2.13 10.63
C ARG A 62 6.63 -2.94 10.66
N ARG A 63 5.95 -2.98 11.82
CA ARG A 63 4.71 -3.75 12.07
C ARG A 63 3.70 -2.92 12.86
N GLU A 64 3.53 -1.67 12.47
CA GLU A 64 2.68 -0.72 13.20
C GLU A 64 1.19 -1.13 13.25
N TYR A 65 0.81 -2.14 12.48
CA TYR A 65 -0.60 -2.52 12.37
C TYR A 65 -0.79 -4.03 12.52
N GLU A 66 -1.44 -4.38 13.63
CA GLU A 66 -1.98 -5.71 13.87
C GLU A 66 -2.95 -6.08 12.76
N ARG A 67 -2.85 -7.32 12.29
CA ARG A 67 -3.79 -7.88 11.32
C ARG A 67 -4.92 -8.53 12.07
N LEU A 68 -6.14 -8.14 11.73
CA LEU A 68 -7.34 -8.69 12.32
C LEU A 68 -7.92 -9.75 11.36
N ALA A 69 -8.09 -10.96 11.89
CA ALA A 69 -8.76 -12.03 11.17
C ALA A 69 -10.25 -11.69 10.98
N MET A 70 -10.77 -11.91 9.77
CA MET A 70 -12.16 -11.63 9.45
C MET A 70 -12.63 -12.34 8.20
N ASN A 71 -13.95 -12.31 7.97
CA ASN A 71 -14.57 -12.75 6.73
C ASN A 71 -15.35 -11.56 6.14
N LEU A 72 -14.77 -10.91 5.13
CA LEU A 72 -15.33 -9.70 4.53
C LEU A 72 -15.41 -9.85 3.02
N PRO A 73 -16.58 -9.70 2.40
CA PRO A 73 -16.70 -9.73 0.95
C PRO A 73 -15.95 -8.56 0.32
N MET A 74 -15.28 -8.83 -0.79
CA MET A 74 -14.60 -7.81 -1.57
C MET A 74 -14.70 -8.09 -3.07
N SER A 75 -14.56 -7.06 -3.87
CA SER A 75 -14.32 -7.16 -5.31
C SER A 75 -13.04 -6.47 -5.70
N PHE A 76 -12.47 -6.87 -6.82
CA PHE A 76 -11.28 -6.24 -7.37
C PHE A 76 -11.36 -6.13 -8.89
N VAL A 77 -10.71 -5.09 -9.42
CA VAL A 77 -10.60 -4.85 -10.85
C VAL A 77 -9.16 -4.47 -11.18
N GLY A 78 -8.56 -5.14 -12.14
CA GLY A 78 -7.24 -4.85 -12.70
C GLY A 78 -7.33 -4.58 -14.20
N LYS A 79 -6.16 -4.50 -14.87
CA LYS A 79 -6.09 -4.14 -16.30
C LYS A 79 -6.88 -5.09 -17.21
N ASN A 80 -6.82 -6.39 -16.95
CA ASN A 80 -7.51 -7.43 -17.76
C ASN A 80 -8.07 -8.52 -16.83
N ILE A 81 -8.41 -8.19 -15.62
CA ILE A 81 -8.85 -9.14 -14.62
C ILE A 81 -9.82 -8.46 -13.66
N GLU A 82 -10.89 -9.14 -13.35
CA GLU A 82 -11.83 -8.75 -12.32
C GLU A 82 -12.29 -9.99 -11.55
N GLY A 83 -12.76 -9.80 -10.35
CA GLY A 83 -13.27 -10.91 -9.55
C GLY A 83 -13.69 -10.46 -8.15
N THR A 84 -14.11 -11.47 -7.40
CA THR A 84 -14.49 -11.33 -6.00
C THR A 84 -13.62 -12.20 -5.13
N GLY A 85 -13.65 -11.94 -3.83
CA GLY A 85 -12.95 -12.74 -2.84
C GLY A 85 -13.46 -12.48 -1.43
N ILE A 86 -12.95 -13.25 -0.50
CA ILE A 86 -13.22 -13.08 0.93
C ILE A 86 -11.94 -12.70 1.63
N VAL A 87 -11.93 -11.52 2.25
CA VAL A 87 -10.81 -11.05 3.07
C VAL A 87 -10.69 -11.93 4.30
N SER A 88 -9.52 -12.50 4.51
CA SER A 88 -9.19 -13.34 5.67
C SER A 88 -8.50 -12.56 6.79
N ASP A 89 -7.74 -11.54 6.45
CA ASP A 89 -7.14 -10.60 7.40
C ASP A 89 -6.99 -9.19 6.79
N ILE A 90 -7.07 -8.16 7.62
CA ILE A 90 -6.94 -6.77 7.19
C ILE A 90 -6.12 -5.93 8.15
N SER A 91 -5.42 -4.95 7.60
CA SER A 91 -4.75 -3.87 8.30
C SER A 91 -4.95 -2.56 7.56
N ILE A 92 -4.52 -1.44 8.12
CA ILE A 92 -4.63 -0.13 7.46
C ILE A 92 -3.83 -0.01 6.15
N ASN A 93 -2.83 -0.87 5.94
CA ASN A 93 -1.92 -0.81 4.79
C ASN A 93 -2.09 -1.98 3.81
N GLY A 94 -3.01 -2.89 4.06
CA GLY A 94 -3.23 -4.05 3.18
C GLY A 94 -4.11 -5.10 3.78
N CYS A 95 -4.42 -6.11 2.98
CA CYS A 95 -5.21 -7.26 3.40
C CYS A 95 -4.70 -8.55 2.75
N ALA A 96 -5.14 -9.67 3.31
CA ALA A 96 -5.10 -10.94 2.61
C ALA A 96 -6.54 -11.41 2.34
N PHE A 97 -6.74 -12.09 1.23
CA PHE A 97 -8.03 -12.62 0.83
C PHE A 97 -7.89 -13.93 0.06
N VAL A 98 -8.99 -14.66 -0.03
CA VAL A 98 -9.09 -15.88 -0.82
C VAL A 98 -9.95 -15.61 -2.04
N THR A 99 -9.51 -16.09 -3.20
CA THR A 99 -10.23 -15.99 -4.48
C THR A 99 -9.90 -17.17 -5.37
N GLU A 100 -10.82 -17.53 -6.26
CA GLU A 100 -10.59 -18.53 -7.32
C GLU A 100 -9.90 -17.93 -8.55
N VAL A 101 -9.87 -16.60 -8.66
CA VAL A 101 -9.26 -15.89 -9.79
C VAL A 101 -7.75 -15.87 -9.64
N GLN A 102 -7.04 -16.27 -10.69
CA GLN A 102 -5.58 -16.28 -10.70
C GLN A 102 -5.01 -14.85 -10.86
N LEU A 103 -4.49 -14.31 -9.79
CA LEU A 103 -3.78 -13.04 -9.77
C LEU A 103 -2.27 -13.25 -9.93
N THR A 104 -1.62 -12.29 -10.57
CA THR A 104 -0.15 -12.30 -10.75
C THR A 104 0.52 -11.37 -9.73
N GLU A 105 1.61 -11.82 -9.12
CA GLU A 105 2.42 -10.95 -8.26
C GLU A 105 2.88 -9.69 -8.99
N LYS A 106 2.94 -8.58 -8.27
CA LYS A 106 3.27 -7.23 -8.74
C LYS A 106 2.21 -6.59 -9.64
N SER A 107 1.11 -7.26 -9.96
CA SER A 107 -0.02 -6.62 -10.62
C SER A 107 -0.67 -5.59 -9.68
N VAL A 108 -1.23 -4.55 -10.27
CA VAL A 108 -1.94 -3.49 -9.55
C VAL A 108 -3.42 -3.62 -9.83
N VAL A 109 -4.21 -3.61 -8.79
CA VAL A 109 -5.67 -3.74 -8.84
C VAL A 109 -6.33 -2.65 -7.98
N ARG A 110 -7.54 -2.29 -8.31
CA ARG A 110 -8.47 -1.52 -7.48
C ARG A 110 -9.29 -2.49 -6.64
N LEU A 111 -9.62 -2.14 -5.40
CA LEU A 111 -10.42 -2.97 -4.52
C LEU A 111 -11.62 -2.20 -4.00
N ALA A 112 -12.73 -2.91 -3.80
CA ALA A 112 -13.89 -2.43 -3.05
C ALA A 112 -14.16 -3.40 -1.90
N LEU A 113 -13.97 -2.93 -0.66
CA LEU A 113 -14.12 -3.71 0.57
C LEU A 113 -15.51 -3.45 1.18
N ARG A 114 -16.37 -4.45 1.28
CA ARG A 114 -17.70 -4.31 1.87
C ARG A 114 -17.66 -4.48 3.39
N ILE A 115 -17.34 -3.40 4.10
CA ILE A 115 -17.21 -3.39 5.56
C ILE A 115 -18.54 -3.40 6.30
N SER A 116 -19.66 -3.12 5.61
CA SER A 116 -21.02 -3.15 6.13
C SER A 116 -21.99 -3.36 4.96
N ASP A 117 -23.14 -3.95 5.21
CA ASP A 117 -24.19 -4.12 4.22
C ASP A 117 -24.97 -2.81 3.98
N GLU A 118 -24.97 -1.91 4.95
CA GLU A 118 -25.70 -0.63 4.90
C GLU A 118 -24.87 0.52 4.32
N LEU A 119 -23.53 0.41 4.30
CA LEU A 119 -22.61 1.45 3.86
C LEU A 119 -22.01 1.14 2.50
N GLN A 120 -21.67 2.19 1.76
CA GLN A 120 -20.88 2.05 0.55
C GLN A 120 -19.56 1.31 0.85
N PRO A 121 -19.08 0.44 -0.05
CA PRO A 121 -17.80 -0.21 0.11
C PRO A 121 -16.66 0.80 0.30
N VAL A 122 -15.63 0.41 1.03
CA VAL A 122 -14.38 1.20 1.11
C VAL A 122 -13.58 0.97 -0.16
N ASP A 123 -13.30 2.04 -0.89
CA ASP A 123 -12.61 2.00 -2.18
C ASP A 123 -11.10 2.21 -2.01
N ILE A 124 -10.32 1.26 -2.52
CA ILE A 124 -8.86 1.32 -2.58
C ILE A 124 -8.47 1.54 -4.04
N GLU A 125 -8.10 2.75 -4.40
CA GLU A 125 -7.82 3.15 -5.79
C GLU A 125 -6.68 2.35 -6.43
N ALA A 126 -5.67 1.97 -5.65
CA ALA A 126 -4.58 1.14 -6.13
C ALA A 126 -4.02 0.27 -5.01
N ALA A 127 -3.88 -1.00 -5.28
CA ALA A 127 -3.23 -1.97 -4.42
C ALA A 127 -2.36 -2.91 -5.25
N VAL A 128 -1.23 -3.36 -4.69
CA VAL A 128 -0.31 -4.25 -5.39
C VAL A 128 -0.35 -5.65 -4.79
N VAL A 129 -0.46 -6.64 -5.66
CA VAL A 129 -0.35 -8.06 -5.28
C VAL A 129 1.08 -8.37 -4.86
N ARG A 130 1.26 -8.82 -3.61
CA ARG A 130 2.57 -9.11 -3.00
C ARG A 130 2.96 -10.56 -3.09
N HIS A 131 2.01 -11.43 -2.87
CA HIS A 131 2.19 -12.87 -2.98
C HIS A 131 0.87 -13.56 -3.31
N VAL A 132 0.98 -14.69 -3.99
CA VAL A 132 -0.14 -15.56 -4.31
C VAL A 132 0.27 -16.99 -3.94
N ARG A 133 -0.53 -17.67 -3.10
CA ARG A 133 -0.31 -19.07 -2.72
C ARG A 133 -1.64 -19.77 -2.56
N GLN A 134 -1.89 -20.78 -3.38
CA GLN A 134 -3.08 -21.65 -3.27
C GLN A 134 -4.40 -20.88 -3.08
N GLY A 135 -4.64 -19.87 -3.93
CA GLY A 135 -5.83 -19.02 -3.83
C GLY A 135 -5.78 -17.92 -2.76
N HIS A 136 -4.80 -17.95 -1.85
CA HIS A 136 -4.57 -16.88 -0.89
C HIS A 136 -3.72 -15.78 -1.52
N VAL A 137 -4.22 -14.57 -1.49
CA VAL A 137 -3.60 -13.38 -2.10
C VAL A 137 -3.32 -12.34 -1.03
N GLY A 138 -2.06 -11.94 -0.90
CA GLY A 138 -1.65 -10.83 -0.04
C GLY A 138 -1.46 -9.55 -0.84
N ILE A 139 -2.09 -8.47 -0.40
CA ILE A 139 -2.11 -7.16 -1.09
C ILE A 139 -1.63 -6.05 -0.17
N GLU A 140 -0.85 -5.12 -0.72
CA GLU A 140 -0.47 -3.86 -0.08
C GLU A 140 -1.20 -2.70 -0.75
N PHE A 141 -1.86 -1.85 0.05
CA PHE A 141 -2.54 -0.65 -0.44
C PHE A 141 -1.51 0.42 -0.82
N LEU A 142 -1.62 0.96 -2.03
CA LEU A 142 -0.72 1.97 -2.59
C LEU A 142 -1.33 3.36 -2.53
N ARG A 143 -2.61 3.45 -2.92
CA ARG A 143 -3.37 4.69 -2.96
C ARG A 143 -4.76 4.46 -2.38
N VAL A 144 -5.07 5.22 -1.35
CA VAL A 144 -6.38 5.26 -0.68
C VAL A 144 -6.69 6.71 -0.42
N GLN A 145 -7.87 7.17 -0.78
CA GLN A 145 -8.31 8.53 -0.47
C GLN A 145 -8.41 8.70 1.05
N GLU A 146 -8.22 9.91 1.52
CA GLU A 146 -8.14 10.17 2.97
C GLU A 146 -9.45 9.81 3.70
N GLU A 147 -10.59 10.09 3.09
CA GLU A 147 -11.92 9.74 3.62
C GLU A 147 -12.08 8.22 3.76
N GLU A 148 -11.70 7.46 2.72
CA GLU A 148 -11.75 6.01 2.73
C GLU A 148 -10.76 5.40 3.74
N ARG A 149 -9.60 6.03 3.89
CA ARG A 149 -8.62 5.67 4.92
C ARG A 149 -9.17 5.85 6.33
N GLN A 150 -9.86 6.95 6.60
CA GLN A 150 -10.49 7.24 7.88
C GLN A 150 -11.62 6.22 8.17
N ARG A 151 -12.47 5.91 7.18
CA ARG A 151 -13.52 4.88 7.29
C ARG A 151 -12.91 3.51 7.65
N LEU A 152 -11.84 3.12 6.94
CA LEU A 152 -11.11 1.87 7.22
C LEU A 152 -10.50 1.86 8.62
N GLN A 153 -9.92 2.97 9.07
CA GLN A 153 -9.37 3.09 10.43
C GLN A 153 -10.43 2.95 11.51
N LEU A 154 -11.58 3.59 11.35
CA LEU A 154 -12.70 3.50 12.29
C LEU A 154 -13.22 2.06 12.36
N PHE A 155 -13.37 1.40 11.23
CA PHE A 155 -13.78 0.01 11.15
C PHE A 155 -12.79 -0.90 11.91
N ILE A 156 -11.49 -0.82 11.62
CA ILE A 156 -10.44 -1.61 12.27
C ILE A 156 -10.41 -1.35 13.79
N ARG A 157 -10.57 -0.10 14.23
CA ARG A 157 -10.66 0.24 15.66
C ARG A 157 -11.89 -0.34 16.33
N GLY A 158 -13.01 -0.38 15.63
CA GLY A 158 -14.25 -1.00 16.10
C GLY A 158 -14.11 -2.49 16.35
N LEU A 159 -13.38 -3.20 15.49
CA LEU A 159 -13.10 -4.64 15.64
C LEU A 159 -12.21 -4.97 16.85
N ARG A 160 -11.32 -4.08 17.25
CA ARG A 160 -10.44 -4.27 18.42
C ARG A 160 -11.15 -4.13 19.78
N ARG A 161 -12.35 -3.57 19.78
CA ARG A 161 -13.13 -3.34 21.01
C ARG A 161 -14.14 -4.44 21.32
N LYS A 162 -14.30 -5.39 20.39
CA LYS A 162 -15.11 -6.62 20.58
C LYS A 162 -14.20 -7.79 20.90
#